data_38254da5df222c6ef5d26949cd536651
#
_entry.id   38254da5df222c6ef5d26949cd536651
#
_cell.length_a   1.000
_cell.length_b   1.000
_cell.length_c   1.000
_cell.angle_alpha   90.00
_cell.angle_beta   90.00
_cell.angle_gamma   90.00
#
_symmetry.space_group_name_H-M   'P 1'
#
loop_
_entity.id
_entity.type
_entity.pdbx_description
1 polymer ?
#
loop_
_entity_poly.entity_id
_entity_poly.type
_entity_poly.pdbx_seq_one_letter_code
_entity_poly.pdbx_strand_id
1 'polypeptide(L)' 'MQINFTPEVRDELRKEYQAAVERGDESFEFRDVPLLTDYAKYLLEFLDGVYQRKAKEVES' A
#
# COMPACT_ATOMS: atom_id res chain seq x y z
N MET A 1 -9.94 -2.93 -13.94
CA MET A 1 -10.60 -2.78 -12.63
C MET A 1 -9.76 -1.86 -11.76
N GLN A 2 -10.37 -0.84 -11.19
CA GLN A 2 -9.64 0.12 -10.37
C GLN A 2 -9.71 -0.26 -8.91
N ILE A 3 -8.59 -0.11 -8.21
CA ILE A 3 -8.54 -0.31 -6.77
C ILE A 3 -8.59 1.07 -6.12
N ASN A 4 -9.58 1.29 -5.28
CA ASN A 4 -9.65 2.51 -4.52
C ASN A 4 -8.81 2.38 -3.26
N PHE A 5 -7.81 3.23 -3.12
CA PHE A 5 -6.90 3.16 -1.98
C PHE A 5 -7.45 3.98 -0.82
N THR A 6 -8.41 3.36 -0.12
CA THR A 6 -8.88 3.90 1.15
C THR A 6 -7.90 3.50 2.25
N PRO A 7 -8.02 4.09 3.46
CA PRO A 7 -7.16 3.65 4.57
C PRO A 7 -7.26 2.15 4.87
N GLU A 8 -8.43 1.56 4.68
CA GLU A 8 -8.61 0.13 4.89
C GLU A 8 -7.85 -0.69 3.86
N VAL A 9 -7.93 -0.28 2.60
CA VAL A 9 -7.21 -0.98 1.53
C VAL A 9 -5.70 -0.82 1.74
N ARG A 10 -5.26 0.35 2.16
CA ARG A 10 -3.85 0.57 2.46
C ARG A 10 -3.37 -0.38 3.56
N ASP A 11 -4.15 -0.55 4.61
CA ASP A 11 -3.77 -1.45 5.69
C ASP A 11 -3.71 -2.90 5.22
N GLU A 12 -4.64 -3.33 4.38
CA GLU A 12 -4.60 -4.66 3.79
C GLU A 12 -3.34 -4.86 2.94
N LEU A 13 -3.04 -3.86 2.13
CA LEU A 13 -1.84 -3.91 1.27
C LEU A 13 -0.59 -4.02 2.12
N ARG A 14 -0.51 -3.26 3.21
CA ARG A 14 0.64 -3.32 4.11
C ARG A 14 0.80 -4.72 4.70
N LYS A 15 -0.28 -5.34 5.13
CA LYS A 15 -0.21 -6.69 5.68
C LYS A 15 0.30 -7.69 4.66
N GLU A 16 -0.23 -7.63 3.44
CA GLU A 16 0.20 -8.53 2.38
C GLU A 16 1.65 -8.28 2.00
N TYR A 17 2.05 -7.02 1.96
CA TYR A 17 3.43 -6.65 1.68
C TYR A 17 4.37 -7.22 2.74
N GLN A 18 4.03 -7.03 4.02
CA GLN A 18 4.88 -7.52 5.10
C GLN A 18 5.00 -9.04 5.07
N ALA A 19 3.91 -9.74 4.79
CA ALA A 19 3.95 -11.18 4.67
C ALA A 19 4.85 -11.63 3.53
N ALA A 20 4.79 -10.92 2.39
CA ALA A 20 5.64 -11.24 1.25
C ALA A 20 7.11 -11.01 1.59
N VAL A 21 7.43 -9.94 2.28
CA VAL A 21 8.80 -9.65 2.70
C VAL A 21 9.32 -10.74 3.64
N GLU A 22 8.50 -11.16 4.58
CA GLU A 22 8.89 -12.21 5.53
C GLU A 22 9.14 -13.54 4.82
N ARG A 23 8.36 -13.85 3.79
CA ARG A 23 8.56 -15.07 3.00
C ARG A 23 9.71 -14.94 2.00
N GLY A 24 10.19 -13.72 1.76
CA GLY A 24 11.20 -13.48 0.75
C GLY A 24 10.65 -13.50 -0.66
N ASP A 25 9.36 -13.24 -0.84
CA ASP A 25 8.73 -13.21 -2.15
C ASP A 25 9.01 -11.89 -2.85
N GLU A 26 9.30 -11.96 -4.15
CA GLU A 26 9.52 -10.77 -4.94
C GLU A 26 8.21 -10.14 -5.42
N SER A 27 7.13 -10.91 -5.37
CA SER A 27 5.81 -10.43 -5.80
C SER A 27 4.75 -11.15 -4.99
N PHE A 28 3.56 -10.59 -4.99
CA PHE A 28 2.41 -11.20 -4.32
C PHE A 28 1.14 -10.73 -5.02
N GLU A 29 0.04 -11.45 -4.79
CA GLU A 29 -1.24 -11.05 -5.33
C GLU A 29 -2.01 -10.25 -4.29
N PHE A 30 -2.52 -9.11 -4.71
CA PHE A 30 -3.38 -8.28 -3.88
C PHE A 30 -4.68 -8.04 -4.63
N ARG A 31 -5.78 -8.59 -4.10
CA ARG A 31 -7.11 -8.49 -4.71
C ARG A 31 -7.08 -8.90 -6.18
N ASP A 32 -6.45 -10.05 -6.43
CA ASP A 32 -6.30 -10.65 -7.76
C ASP A 32 -5.43 -9.83 -8.72
N VAL A 33 -4.69 -8.85 -8.19
CA VAL A 33 -3.75 -8.07 -8.98
C VAL A 33 -2.33 -8.45 -8.55
N PRO A 34 -1.49 -8.93 -9.47
CA PRO A 34 -0.11 -9.24 -9.11
C PRO A 34 0.68 -7.95 -8.93
N LEU A 35 1.37 -7.84 -7.79
CA LEU A 35 2.17 -6.68 -7.46
C LEU A 35 3.59 -7.12 -7.12
N LEU A 36 4.56 -6.34 -7.59
CA LEU A 36 5.93 -6.53 -7.17
C LEU A 36 6.10 -5.99 -5.75
N THR A 37 6.87 -6.71 -4.94
CA THR A 37 7.10 -6.30 -3.55
C THR A 37 7.73 -4.91 -3.47
N ASP A 38 8.68 -4.62 -4.35
CA ASP A 38 9.30 -3.30 -4.41
C ASP A 38 8.31 -2.22 -4.78
N TYR A 39 7.42 -2.51 -5.72
CA TYR A 39 6.39 -1.57 -6.10
C TYR A 39 5.43 -1.30 -4.96
N ALA A 40 5.05 -2.35 -4.24
CA ALA A 40 4.17 -2.20 -3.09
C ALA A 40 4.79 -1.31 -2.01
N LYS A 41 6.10 -1.44 -1.80
CA LYS A 41 6.80 -0.59 -0.86
C LYS A 41 6.69 0.89 -1.26
N TYR A 42 6.94 1.18 -2.52
CA TYR A 42 6.82 2.53 -3.05
C TYR A 42 5.41 3.07 -2.88
N LEU A 43 4.43 2.23 -3.23
CA LEU A 43 3.04 2.63 -3.16
C LEU A 43 2.62 2.95 -1.73
N LEU A 44 3.05 2.14 -0.76
CA LEU A 44 2.74 2.38 0.64
C LEU A 44 3.36 3.69 1.13
N GLU A 45 4.60 3.96 0.76
CA GLU A 45 5.25 5.21 1.13
C GLU A 45 4.52 6.42 0.52
N PHE A 46 4.11 6.29 -0.73
CA PHE A 46 3.35 7.34 -1.39
C PHE A 46 2.02 7.60 -0.70
N LEU A 47 1.30 6.54 -0.37
CA LEU A 47 -0.01 6.67 0.28
C LEU A 47 0.11 7.29 1.67
N ASP A 48 1.12 6.89 2.41
CA ASP A 48 1.36 7.48 3.74
C ASP A 48 1.62 8.98 3.62
N GLY A 49 2.41 9.39 2.64
CA GLY A 49 2.68 10.80 2.41
C GLY A 49 1.43 11.59 2.04
N VAL A 50 0.59 11.01 1.18
CA VAL A 50 -0.66 11.66 0.76
C VAL A 50 -1.60 11.84 1.95
N TYR A 51 -1.76 10.81 2.76
CA TYR A 51 -2.66 10.90 3.91
C TYR A 51 -2.16 11.88 4.95
N GLN A 52 -0.86 11.93 5.19
CA GLN A 52 -0.29 12.91 6.11
C GLN A 52 -0.47 14.33 5.59
N ARG A 53 -0.31 14.52 4.29
CA ARG A 53 -0.51 15.82 3.68
C ARG A 53 -1.94 16.30 3.85
N LYS A 54 -2.90 15.43 3.61
CA LYS A 54 -4.30 15.78 3.75
C LYS A 54 -4.64 16.18 5.18
N ALA A 55 -4.08 15.47 6.15
CA ALA A 55 -4.29 15.81 7.54
C ALA A 55 -3.78 17.21 7.85
N LYS A 56 -2.60 17.57 7.35
CA LYS A 56 -2.04 18.89 7.55
C LYS A 56 -2.85 19.98 6.86
N GLU A 57 -3.32 19.71 5.66
CA GLU A 57 -4.12 20.68 4.92
C GLU A 57 -5.44 20.97 5.60
N VAL A 58 -6.03 19.96 6.21
CA VAL A 58 -7.30 20.13 6.91
C VAL A 58 -7.12 21.02 8.14
N GLU A 59 -5.96 20.94 8.79
CA GLU A 59 -5.69 21.75 9.96
C GLU A 59 -5.34 23.20 9.63
N SER A 60 -4.86 23.43 8.43
CA SER A 60 -4.51 24.78 8.03
C SER A 60 -5.68 25.46 7.32
#